data_d659afe84cad1ae295f0ae23bcdcc8d9
#
_entry.id   d659afe84cad1ae295f0ae23bcdcc8d9
#
_cell.length_a   1.000
_cell.length_b   1.000
_cell.length_c   1.000
_cell.angle_alpha   90.00
_cell.angle_beta   90.00
_cell.angle_gamma   90.00
#
_symmetry.space_group_name_H-M   'P 1'
#
loop_
_entity.id
_entity.type
_entity.pdbx_description
1 polymer ?
#
loop_
_entity_poly.entity_id
_entity_poly.type
_entity_poly.pdbx_seq_one_letter_code
_entity_poly.pdbx_strand_id
1 'polypeptide(L)'
;MLYIVTPCSRPQNLKYIKQHIPEWATWVVMMDASTNYKEATGANVTHYSKKTGNMGNPLRNEFLDLYQDQFTQDDWVYFLDDDNILHPKFNEQWSTIHDLDCSIVTWGQEGRLRPTEQPRVGNIDTACYMFKPYHLPKLRFQMAYEADGLFAEAASKRGTLICVDAYLCYYNALR
;
A
#
# COMPACT_ATOMS: atom_id res chain seq x y z
N MET A 1 -11.38 -2.05 -8.85
CA MET A 1 -11.36 -0.90 -7.89
C MET A 1 -9.95 -0.76 -7.31
N LEU A 2 -9.53 0.46 -6.85
CA LEU A 2 -8.28 0.63 -6.09
C LEU A 2 -8.57 0.90 -4.62
N TYR A 3 -8.03 0.07 -3.74
CA TYR A 3 -7.95 0.34 -2.30
C TYR A 3 -6.57 0.92 -1.98
N ILE A 4 -6.54 2.16 -1.48
CA ILE A 4 -5.34 2.75 -0.87
C ILE A 4 -5.49 2.58 0.64
N VAL A 5 -4.55 1.85 1.24
CA VAL A 5 -4.66 1.44 2.65
C VAL A 5 -3.51 2.06 3.44
N THR A 6 -3.84 2.84 4.45
CA THR A 6 -2.84 3.48 5.32
C THR A 6 -2.83 2.83 6.71
N PRO A 7 -1.83 1.99 7.04
CA PRO A 7 -1.54 1.62 8.43
C PRO A 7 -1.12 2.89 9.18
N CYS A 8 -1.88 3.29 10.21
CA CYS A 8 -1.73 4.62 10.79
C CYS A 8 -1.37 4.58 12.26
N SER A 9 -0.16 5.03 12.57
CA SER A 9 0.35 5.31 13.90
C SER A 9 0.54 6.83 14.16
N ARG A 10 0.50 7.64 13.11
CA ARG A 10 0.70 9.10 13.11
C ARG A 10 -0.51 9.82 12.51
N PRO A 11 -1.66 9.83 13.21
CA PRO A 11 -2.93 10.32 12.66
C PRO A 11 -2.90 11.81 12.28
N GLN A 12 -2.01 12.61 12.85
CA GLN A 12 -1.81 14.01 12.48
C GLN A 12 -1.41 14.20 11.01
N ASN A 13 -0.85 13.16 10.36
CA ASN A 13 -0.43 13.18 8.97
C ASN A 13 -1.60 12.94 7.99
N LEU A 14 -2.70 12.35 8.44
CA LEU A 14 -3.82 11.95 7.57
C LEU A 14 -4.41 13.12 6.77
N LYS A 15 -4.47 14.31 7.35
CA LYS A 15 -4.95 15.52 6.66
C LYS A 15 -4.10 15.91 5.45
N TYR A 16 -2.79 15.60 5.47
CA TYR A 16 -1.88 15.85 4.36
C TYR A 16 -1.97 14.73 3.32
N ILE A 17 -2.00 13.47 3.77
CA ILE A 17 -2.17 12.29 2.90
C ILE A 17 -3.45 12.43 2.08
N LYS A 18 -4.57 12.82 2.71
CA LYS A 18 -5.87 12.99 2.07
C LYS A 18 -5.81 13.85 0.80
N GLN A 19 -5.00 14.91 0.79
CA GLN A 19 -4.88 15.84 -0.34
C GLN A 19 -4.26 15.20 -1.59
N HIS A 20 -3.62 14.04 -1.42
CA HIS A 20 -2.95 13.29 -2.50
C HIS A 20 -3.67 11.98 -2.85
N ILE A 21 -4.73 11.62 -2.12
CA ILE A 21 -5.54 10.44 -2.45
C ILE A 21 -6.48 10.79 -3.59
N PRO A 22 -6.47 10.03 -4.70
CA PRO A 22 -7.43 10.23 -5.79
C PRO A 22 -8.88 10.04 -5.32
N GLU A 23 -9.79 10.92 -5.73
CA GLU A 23 -11.21 10.87 -5.31
C GLU A 23 -11.92 9.58 -5.76
N TRP A 24 -11.46 8.96 -6.85
CA TRP A 24 -12.00 7.70 -7.38
C TRP A 24 -11.48 6.45 -6.66
N ALA A 25 -10.44 6.57 -5.82
CA ALA A 25 -9.90 5.46 -5.03
C ALA A 25 -10.67 5.32 -3.70
N THR A 26 -10.75 4.10 -3.18
CA THR A 26 -11.26 3.85 -1.83
C THR A 26 -10.10 3.94 -0.84
N TRP A 27 -10.04 5.03 -0.07
CA TRP A 27 -9.06 5.19 0.98
C TRP A 27 -9.52 4.56 2.28
N VAL A 28 -8.73 3.62 2.79
CA VAL A 28 -8.97 2.91 4.05
C VAL A 28 -7.85 3.24 5.04
N VAL A 29 -8.20 3.71 6.22
CA VAL A 29 -7.25 3.94 7.31
C VAL A 29 -7.39 2.83 8.35
N MET A 30 -6.28 2.13 8.61
CA MET A 30 -6.16 1.12 9.66
C MET A 30 -5.45 1.75 10.86
N MET A 31 -6.22 2.20 11.85
CA MET A 31 -5.68 2.87 13.04
C MET A 31 -4.99 1.86 13.96
N ASP A 32 -3.74 2.15 14.30
CA ASP A 32 -2.96 1.37 15.26
C ASP A 32 -3.54 1.50 16.67
N ALA A 33 -3.57 0.41 17.43
CA ALA A 33 -4.12 0.37 18.80
C ALA A 33 -3.41 1.31 19.78
N SER A 34 -2.17 1.71 19.48
CA SER A 34 -1.43 2.69 20.32
C SER A 34 -1.92 4.13 20.13
N THR A 35 -2.73 4.41 19.09
CA THR A 35 -3.25 5.76 18.82
C THR A 35 -4.51 6.02 19.64
N ASN A 36 -4.60 7.20 20.24
CA ASN A 36 -5.81 7.68 20.92
C ASN A 36 -6.49 8.79 20.08
N TYR A 37 -6.64 8.53 18.78
CA TYR A 37 -7.19 9.50 17.85
C TYR A 37 -8.70 9.32 17.71
N LYS A 38 -9.46 10.41 17.89
CA LYS A 38 -10.94 10.41 17.87
C LYS A 38 -11.54 11.33 16.80
N GLU A 39 -10.69 12.07 16.08
CA GLU A 39 -11.15 12.97 15.03
C GLU A 39 -11.46 12.20 13.73
N ALA A 40 -12.25 12.80 12.85
CA ALA A 40 -12.51 12.24 11.53
C ALA A 40 -11.23 12.19 10.71
N THR A 41 -10.88 11.01 10.19
CA THR A 41 -9.68 10.81 9.37
C THR A 41 -9.82 11.43 7.99
N GLY A 42 -11.05 11.58 7.52
CA GLY A 42 -11.38 11.98 6.15
C GLY A 42 -11.25 10.87 5.12
N ALA A 43 -10.98 9.63 5.56
CA ALA A 43 -10.97 8.43 4.73
C ALA A 43 -12.41 7.97 4.41
N ASN A 44 -12.55 7.13 3.36
CA ASN A 44 -13.82 6.47 3.05
C ASN A 44 -14.21 5.49 4.16
N VAL A 45 -13.21 4.78 4.70
CA VAL A 45 -13.38 3.82 5.79
C VAL A 45 -12.25 3.98 6.81
N THR A 46 -12.58 3.92 8.10
CA THR A 46 -11.61 3.87 9.19
C THR A 46 -11.86 2.67 10.08
N HIS A 47 -10.87 1.81 10.20
CA HIS A 47 -10.86 0.69 11.14
C HIS A 47 -9.98 1.00 12.34
N TYR A 48 -10.51 0.81 13.54
CA TYR A 48 -9.76 0.91 14.79
C TYR A 48 -9.30 -0.49 15.21
N SER A 49 -8.04 -0.79 14.92
CA SER A 49 -7.45 -2.08 15.20
C SER A 49 -7.19 -2.27 16.70
N LYS A 50 -7.14 -3.54 17.11
CA LYS A 50 -6.58 -3.95 18.42
C LYS A 50 -5.10 -4.33 18.32
N LYS A 51 -4.51 -4.26 17.11
CA LYS A 51 -3.12 -4.62 16.81
C LYS A 51 -2.25 -3.37 16.78
N THR A 52 -0.97 -3.55 17.07
CA THR A 52 0.02 -2.47 17.08
C THR A 52 1.41 -2.97 16.68
N GLY A 53 2.31 -2.05 16.36
CA GLY A 53 3.73 -2.29 16.15
C GLY A 53 4.07 -2.99 14.84
N ASN A 54 5.28 -3.60 14.79
CA ASN A 54 5.83 -4.32 13.64
C ASN A 54 5.67 -3.55 12.31
N MET A 55 5.97 -2.23 12.32
CA MET A 55 5.94 -1.37 11.12
C MET A 55 4.61 -1.38 10.36
N GLY A 56 3.49 -1.59 11.06
CA GLY A 56 2.16 -1.66 10.46
C GLY A 56 1.81 -3.00 9.81
N ASN A 57 2.69 -4.00 9.82
CA ASN A 57 2.41 -5.30 9.19
C ASN A 57 1.17 -6.02 9.76
N PRO A 58 0.90 -5.97 11.09
CA PRO A 58 -0.35 -6.52 11.63
C PRO A 58 -1.60 -5.85 11.07
N LEU A 59 -1.53 -4.54 10.79
CA LEU A 59 -2.65 -3.76 10.24
C LEU A 59 -2.87 -4.06 8.76
N ARG A 60 -1.79 -4.23 7.97
CA ARG A 60 -1.86 -4.65 6.58
C ARG A 60 -2.51 -6.03 6.45
N ASN A 61 -2.09 -6.99 7.30
CA ASN A 61 -2.67 -8.32 7.32
C ASN A 61 -4.12 -8.31 7.78
N GLU A 62 -4.47 -7.49 8.78
CA GLU A 62 -5.86 -7.34 9.24
C GLU A 62 -6.77 -6.81 8.13
N PHE A 63 -6.31 -5.81 7.37
CA PHE A 63 -7.05 -5.35 6.19
C PHE A 63 -7.27 -6.47 5.18
N LEU A 64 -6.21 -7.21 4.83
CA LEU A 64 -6.32 -8.33 3.88
C LEU A 64 -7.27 -9.43 4.37
N ASP A 65 -7.30 -9.70 5.68
CA ASP A 65 -8.21 -10.69 6.28
C ASP A 65 -9.66 -10.21 6.26
N LEU A 66 -9.93 -8.93 6.59
CA LEU A 66 -11.27 -8.35 6.62
C LEU A 66 -11.92 -8.26 5.23
N TYR A 67 -11.13 -8.05 4.19
CA TYR A 67 -11.63 -7.84 2.83
C TYR A 67 -11.40 -9.04 1.90
N GLN A 68 -10.82 -10.13 2.37
CA GLN A 68 -10.41 -11.29 1.56
C GLN A 68 -11.53 -11.80 0.65
N ASP A 69 -12.74 -11.97 1.20
CA ASP A 69 -13.89 -12.54 0.49
C ASP A 69 -14.62 -11.51 -0.39
N GLN A 70 -14.21 -10.25 -0.36
CA GLN A 70 -14.80 -9.15 -1.12
C GLN A 70 -14.00 -8.82 -2.37
N PHE A 71 -12.72 -9.19 -2.43
CA PHE A 71 -11.86 -8.87 -3.58
C PHE A 71 -12.29 -9.62 -4.83
N THR A 72 -12.42 -8.87 -5.91
CA THR A 72 -12.58 -9.39 -7.27
C THR A 72 -11.24 -9.46 -7.99
N GLN A 73 -11.21 -10.11 -9.16
CA GLN A 73 -9.99 -10.21 -9.99
C GLN A 73 -9.43 -8.86 -10.44
N ASP A 74 -10.27 -7.81 -10.47
CA ASP A 74 -9.92 -6.48 -10.98
C ASP A 74 -9.56 -5.50 -9.84
N ASP A 75 -9.62 -5.94 -8.59
CA ASP A 75 -9.31 -5.10 -7.45
C ASP A 75 -7.82 -5.04 -7.16
N TRP A 76 -7.35 -3.82 -6.97
CA TRP A 76 -5.98 -3.51 -6.60
C TRP A 76 -5.89 -3.04 -5.15
N VAL A 77 -4.82 -3.43 -4.46
CA VAL A 77 -4.46 -2.95 -3.13
C VAL A 77 -3.09 -2.29 -3.17
N TYR A 78 -3.03 -1.07 -2.65
CA TYR A 78 -1.83 -0.29 -2.47
C TYR A 78 -1.70 0.11 -0.99
N PHE A 79 -0.58 -0.25 -0.35
CA PHE A 79 -0.28 0.18 1.00
C PHE A 79 0.56 1.46 0.98
N LEU A 80 0.00 2.55 1.49
CA LEU A 80 0.64 3.84 1.63
C LEU A 80 0.85 4.13 3.12
N ASP A 81 2.10 4.12 3.58
CA ASP A 81 2.44 4.39 4.97
C ASP A 81 2.11 5.83 5.36
N ASP A 82 1.86 6.04 6.65
CA ASP A 82 1.39 7.31 7.21
C ASP A 82 2.43 8.45 7.26
N ASP A 83 3.61 8.24 6.67
CA ASP A 83 4.66 9.24 6.44
C ASP A 83 5.01 9.46 4.96
N ASN A 84 4.39 8.70 4.06
CA ASN A 84 4.58 8.81 2.63
C ASN A 84 3.45 9.60 1.96
N ILE A 85 3.71 10.14 0.77
CA ILE A 85 2.73 10.85 -0.04
C ILE A 85 2.76 10.30 -1.47
N LEU A 86 1.59 10.12 -2.08
CA LEU A 86 1.48 9.78 -3.50
C LEU A 86 2.05 10.89 -4.37
N HIS A 87 2.85 10.51 -5.36
CA HIS A 87 3.32 11.44 -6.37
C HIS A 87 2.16 11.83 -7.31
N PRO A 88 2.04 13.09 -7.79
CA PRO A 88 0.97 13.51 -8.72
C PRO A 88 0.86 12.64 -9.97
N LYS A 89 1.96 12.14 -10.49
CA LYS A 89 2.00 11.19 -11.64
C LYS A 89 1.25 9.88 -11.39
N PHE A 90 0.95 9.51 -10.14
CA PHE A 90 0.19 8.29 -9.86
C PHE A 90 -1.17 8.31 -10.56
N ASN A 91 -1.85 9.45 -10.52
CA ASN A 91 -3.15 9.62 -11.17
C ASN A 91 -3.08 9.42 -12.69
N GLU A 92 -2.02 9.96 -13.31
CA GLU A 92 -1.78 9.83 -14.76
C GLU A 92 -1.46 8.37 -15.15
N GLN A 93 -0.63 7.71 -14.33
CA GLN A 93 -0.22 6.32 -14.57
C GLN A 93 -1.35 5.31 -14.30
N TRP A 94 -2.30 5.63 -13.44
CA TRP A 94 -3.40 4.73 -13.12
C TRP A 94 -4.18 4.28 -14.36
N SER A 95 -4.46 5.17 -15.31
CA SER A 95 -5.18 4.83 -16.55
C SER A 95 -4.47 3.74 -17.39
N THR A 96 -3.16 3.59 -17.21
CA THR A 96 -2.38 2.53 -17.86
C THR A 96 -2.29 1.29 -16.97
N ILE A 97 -2.06 1.50 -15.65
CA ILE A 97 -1.78 0.42 -14.72
C ILE A 97 -3.01 -0.46 -14.46
N HIS A 98 -4.20 0.15 -14.35
CA HIS A 98 -5.39 -0.59 -13.94
C HIS A 98 -5.80 -1.70 -14.92
N ASP A 99 -5.48 -1.54 -16.21
CA ASP A 99 -5.78 -2.49 -17.28
C ASP A 99 -4.69 -3.56 -17.49
N LEU A 100 -3.58 -3.48 -16.73
CA LEU A 100 -2.51 -4.45 -16.89
C LEU A 100 -2.95 -5.86 -16.45
N ASP A 101 -2.67 -6.84 -17.31
CA ASP A 101 -2.87 -8.26 -17.00
C ASP A 101 -1.68 -8.79 -16.19
N CYS A 102 -1.66 -8.40 -14.91
CA CYS A 102 -0.62 -8.82 -13.97
C CYS A 102 -1.16 -8.90 -12.54
N SER A 103 -0.40 -9.55 -11.67
CA SER A 103 -0.76 -9.72 -10.25
C SER A 103 -0.10 -8.70 -9.33
N ILE A 104 1.02 -8.11 -9.76
CA ILE A 104 1.78 -7.09 -9.04
C ILE A 104 2.40 -6.09 -10.02
N VAL A 105 2.33 -4.82 -9.68
CA VAL A 105 3.02 -3.73 -10.38
C VAL A 105 3.99 -3.06 -9.44
N THR A 106 5.22 -2.81 -9.90
CA THR A 106 6.26 -2.11 -9.13
C THR A 106 6.65 -0.79 -9.79
N TRP A 107 7.17 0.14 -8.99
CA TRP A 107 7.68 1.45 -9.40
C TRP A 107 8.75 1.95 -8.43
N GLY A 108 9.32 3.13 -8.69
CA GLY A 108 10.30 3.76 -7.82
C GLY A 108 9.68 4.67 -6.75
N GLN A 109 10.45 4.91 -5.70
CA GLN A 109 10.16 5.88 -4.65
C GLN A 109 11.14 7.04 -4.76
N GLU A 110 10.62 8.23 -4.99
CA GLU A 110 11.47 9.40 -5.23
C GLU A 110 12.34 9.72 -4.00
N GLY A 111 13.61 9.96 -4.28
CA GLY A 111 14.62 10.22 -3.24
C GLY A 111 15.22 8.97 -2.59
N ARG A 112 14.76 7.73 -2.92
CA ARG A 112 15.25 6.51 -2.24
C ARG A 112 15.44 5.29 -3.14
N LEU A 113 14.40 4.83 -3.82
CA LEU A 113 14.40 3.54 -4.52
C LEU A 113 14.06 3.73 -6.01
N ARG A 114 14.85 3.10 -6.87
CA ARG A 114 14.58 3.06 -8.31
C ARG A 114 13.51 2.01 -8.63
N PRO A 115 12.78 2.15 -9.75
CA PRO A 115 11.92 1.10 -10.27
C PRO A 115 12.69 -0.23 -10.40
N THR A 116 12.04 -1.36 -10.13
CA THR A 116 12.69 -2.66 -10.18
C THR A 116 11.76 -3.75 -10.71
N GLU A 117 12.27 -4.56 -11.65
CA GLU A 117 11.63 -5.79 -12.13
C GLU A 117 11.94 -7.01 -11.24
N GLN A 118 12.85 -6.84 -10.28
CA GLN A 118 13.27 -7.90 -9.36
C GLN A 118 13.13 -7.43 -7.92
N PRO A 119 11.90 -7.34 -7.40
CA PRO A 119 11.66 -6.92 -6.03
C PRO A 119 12.24 -7.95 -5.05
N ARG A 120 12.99 -7.44 -4.08
CA ARG A 120 13.60 -8.22 -3.00
C ARG A 120 13.90 -7.35 -1.80
N VAL A 121 14.26 -7.98 -0.69
CA VAL A 121 14.70 -7.26 0.50
C VAL A 121 15.80 -6.24 0.16
N GLY A 122 15.57 -5.00 0.59
CA GLY A 122 16.53 -3.88 0.47
C GLY A 122 16.39 -3.04 -0.82
N ASN A 123 15.62 -3.48 -1.84
CA ASN A 123 15.43 -2.69 -3.06
C ASN A 123 13.97 -2.31 -3.36
N ILE A 124 13.05 -2.62 -2.47
CA ILE A 124 11.63 -2.26 -2.58
C ILE A 124 11.06 -1.93 -1.21
N ASP A 125 10.03 -1.11 -1.19
CA ASP A 125 9.26 -0.67 -0.03
C ASP A 125 7.77 -0.87 -0.33
N THR A 126 6.89 -0.95 0.67
CA THR A 126 5.43 -1.08 0.46
C THR A 126 4.86 0.02 -0.43
N ALA A 127 5.43 1.22 -0.36
CA ALA A 127 5.04 2.33 -1.21
C ALA A 127 5.48 2.22 -2.69
N CYS A 128 6.26 1.17 -3.03
CA CYS A 128 6.80 0.96 -4.38
C CYS A 128 6.03 -0.08 -5.19
N TYR A 129 4.92 -0.60 -4.71
CA TYR A 129 4.12 -1.58 -5.44
C TYR A 129 2.66 -1.60 -5.02
N MET A 130 1.84 -2.12 -5.90
CA MET A 130 0.48 -2.57 -5.60
C MET A 130 0.24 -3.95 -6.21
N PHE A 131 -0.78 -4.62 -5.75
CA PHE A 131 -1.07 -6.00 -6.16
C PHE A 131 -2.56 -6.29 -6.20
N LYS A 132 -2.93 -7.35 -6.92
CA LYS A 132 -4.29 -7.89 -6.97
C LYS A 132 -4.40 -9.03 -5.94
N PRO A 133 -5.06 -8.83 -4.79
CA PRO A 133 -5.13 -9.85 -3.73
C PRO A 133 -5.88 -11.11 -4.15
N TYR A 134 -6.82 -11.01 -5.08
CA TYR A 134 -7.53 -12.16 -5.66
C TYR A 134 -6.57 -13.17 -6.30
N HIS A 135 -5.51 -12.69 -6.99
CA HIS A 135 -4.51 -13.54 -7.64
C HIS A 135 -3.44 -14.06 -6.66
N LEU A 136 -3.37 -13.49 -5.46
CA LEU A 136 -2.37 -13.80 -4.43
C LEU A 136 -3.03 -14.23 -3.09
N PRO A 137 -3.97 -15.20 -3.12
CA PRO A 137 -4.72 -15.56 -1.93
C PRO A 137 -3.78 -16.03 -0.82
N LYS A 138 -4.12 -15.70 0.42
CA LYS A 138 -3.34 -16.08 1.62
C LYS A 138 -1.91 -15.54 1.69
N LEU A 139 -1.48 -14.68 0.76
CA LEU A 139 -0.22 -13.98 0.91
C LEU A 139 -0.37 -12.93 2.02
N ARG A 140 0.57 -12.90 2.97
CA ARG A 140 0.56 -12.03 4.15
C ARG A 140 1.95 -11.50 4.42
N PHE A 141 2.02 -10.31 5.01
CA PHE A 141 3.26 -9.73 5.48
C PHE A 141 3.81 -10.53 6.67
N GLN A 142 5.08 -10.82 6.65
CA GLN A 142 5.78 -11.39 7.80
C GLN A 142 5.93 -10.35 8.91
N MET A 143 6.04 -10.79 10.16
CA MET A 143 6.28 -9.91 11.30
C MET A 143 7.79 -9.61 11.44
N ALA A 144 8.37 -9.04 10.38
CA ALA A 144 9.79 -8.77 10.25
C ALA A 144 10.02 -7.36 9.69
N TYR A 145 11.20 -6.80 9.91
CA TYR A 145 11.59 -5.50 9.37
C TYR A 145 11.62 -5.51 7.82
N GLU A 146 12.04 -6.63 7.24
CA GLU A 146 12.18 -6.83 5.80
C GLU A 146 10.87 -7.28 5.11
N ALA A 147 9.74 -7.18 5.81
CA ALA A 147 8.46 -7.71 5.35
C ALA A 147 8.03 -7.21 3.96
N ASP A 148 8.36 -5.97 3.62
CA ASP A 148 8.03 -5.34 2.35
C ASP A 148 8.68 -6.07 1.18
N GLY A 149 9.99 -6.29 1.27
CA GLY A 149 10.75 -7.02 0.28
C GLY A 149 10.36 -8.49 0.19
N LEU A 150 10.14 -9.14 1.34
CA LEU A 150 9.71 -10.54 1.39
C LEU A 150 8.33 -10.73 0.77
N PHE A 151 7.39 -9.82 1.02
CA PHE A 151 6.07 -9.85 0.42
C PHE A 151 6.12 -9.67 -1.10
N ALA A 152 6.82 -8.63 -1.58
CA ALA A 152 6.92 -8.31 -2.99
C ALA A 152 7.64 -9.43 -3.77
N GLU A 153 8.72 -10.01 -3.20
CA GLU A 153 9.41 -11.17 -3.77
C GLU A 153 8.50 -12.40 -3.84
N ALA A 154 7.73 -12.68 -2.80
CA ALA A 154 6.78 -13.80 -2.80
C ALA A 154 5.63 -13.57 -3.78
N ALA A 155 5.13 -12.33 -3.92
CA ALA A 155 4.10 -11.97 -4.88
C ALA A 155 4.60 -12.15 -6.31
N SER A 156 5.81 -11.69 -6.64
CA SER A 156 6.41 -11.81 -7.97
C SER A 156 6.70 -13.27 -8.39
N LYS A 157 6.95 -14.14 -7.42
CA LYS A 157 7.13 -15.59 -7.68
C LYS A 157 5.80 -16.34 -7.90
N ARG A 158 4.69 -15.81 -7.40
CA ARG A 158 3.36 -16.43 -7.49
C ARG A 158 2.52 -15.94 -8.64
N GLY A 159 2.80 -14.75 -9.15
CA GLY A 159 2.03 -14.09 -10.18
C GLY A 159 2.89 -13.33 -11.18
N THR A 160 2.24 -12.74 -12.17
CA THR A 160 2.89 -11.91 -13.19
C THR A 160 3.25 -10.55 -12.59
N LEU A 161 4.49 -10.09 -12.82
CA LEU A 161 4.97 -8.79 -12.41
C LEU A 161 5.20 -7.89 -13.63
N ILE A 162 4.81 -6.63 -13.51
CA ILE A 162 5.17 -5.55 -14.45
C ILE A 162 5.85 -4.41 -13.65
N CYS A 163 6.94 -3.89 -14.18
CA CYS A 163 7.62 -2.72 -13.64
C CYS A 163 7.29 -1.49 -14.47
N VAL A 164 6.82 -0.43 -13.83
CA VAL A 164 6.61 0.88 -14.44
C VAL A 164 7.83 1.74 -14.15
N ASP A 165 8.45 2.26 -15.22
CA ASP A 165 9.62 3.15 -15.11
C ASP A 165 9.18 4.57 -14.72
N ALA A 166 8.70 4.70 -13.50
CA ALA A 166 8.23 5.97 -12.92
C ALA A 166 8.49 6.01 -11.42
N TYR A 167 8.45 7.21 -10.84
CA TYR A 167 8.44 7.42 -9.39
C TYR A 167 7.03 7.87 -9.01
N LEU A 168 6.32 7.04 -8.22
CA LEU A 168 4.90 7.24 -7.93
C LEU A 168 4.61 7.52 -6.44
N CYS A 169 5.66 7.62 -5.61
CA CYS A 169 5.55 7.93 -4.20
C CYS A 169 6.77 8.75 -3.73
N TYR A 170 6.56 9.66 -2.78
CA TYR A 170 7.61 10.37 -2.04
C TYR A 170 7.90 9.66 -0.72
N TYR A 171 9.18 9.43 -0.44
CA TYR A 171 9.63 8.77 0.80
C TYR A 171 9.66 9.74 1.97
N ASN A 172 9.06 9.34 3.11
CA ASN A 172 9.10 10.09 4.38
C ASN A 172 8.77 11.60 4.25
N ALA A 173 7.90 11.95 3.33
CA ALA A 173 7.55 13.35 3.05
C ALA A 173 6.92 14.07 4.26
N LEU A 174 6.41 13.29 5.23
CA LEU A 174 5.70 13.80 6.43
C LEU A 174 6.42 13.47 7.76
N ARG A 175 7.69 13.07 7.71
CA ARG A 175 8.52 12.89 8.92
C ARG A 175 9.11 14.18 9.43
#